data_517e8ba5f70a0707f1425b67401a4f5d
#
_entry.id   517e8ba5f70a0707f1425b67401a4f5d
#
_cell.length_a   1.000
_cell.length_b   1.000
_cell.length_c   1.000
_cell.angle_alpha   90.00
_cell.angle_beta   90.00
_cell.angle_gamma   90.00
#
_symmetry.space_group_name_H-M   'P 1'
#
loop_
_entity.id
_entity.type
_entity.pdbx_description
1 polymer ?
#
loop_
_entity_poly.entity_id
_entity_poly.type
_entity_poly.pdbx_seq_one_letter_code
_entity_poly.pdbx_strand_id
1 'polypeptide(L)'
;MLLRLLVTRLLMSRGCRKVSSFDTVRSRKSSRRKSKGLLQRRAEPVGSVKDNKHGKKADALSKGSEKPSVGQLFEALVALQARLRAPGGCPWDREQTHDSLRTYLVEEAYEVLAAIDSGDPQELAAELGDLLLQIVFHSELAREAGRFDVGEVIEHVHAKMVRRHPHVFGDVQASTSAQVLKNWEELKTAERRAAGKSKRSSPHRKVGMDPPAASLLDGVPNTLPAIIQAHQLTRRAASVGFDWNESEGLFQKLTEEAGELHAALESGEQRAVEEEVGDLLFVCVNFARFLGLNAELALKKANRKFEQRFRDMERIAAAGGKQLKDISRDGLEALWGGAKSIKRTG
;
A
#
# COMPACT_ATOMS: atom_id res chain seq x y z
N MET A 1 -0.31 28.64 -2.30
CA MET A 1 -0.50 29.77 -3.23
C MET A 1 0.58 29.84 -4.31
N LEU A 2 1.84 29.57 -4.01
CA LEU A 2 2.97 29.55 -4.98
C LEU A 2 2.85 28.46 -6.05
N LEU A 3 2.41 27.25 -5.72
CA LEU A 3 2.21 26.16 -6.69
C LEU A 3 1.09 26.47 -7.72
N ARG A 4 0.09 27.30 -7.36
CA ARG A 4 -0.95 27.77 -8.28
C ARG A 4 -0.39 28.74 -9.34
N LEU A 5 0.60 29.55 -9.00
CA LEU A 5 1.20 30.52 -9.93
C LEU A 5 2.15 29.86 -10.92
N LEU A 6 2.88 28.81 -10.51
CA LEU A 6 3.78 28.05 -11.38
C LEU A 6 3.02 27.25 -12.45
N VAL A 7 2.00 26.50 -12.05
CA VAL A 7 1.19 25.69 -13.00
C VAL A 7 0.39 26.58 -13.95
N THR A 8 -0.14 27.72 -13.48
CA THR A 8 -0.91 28.65 -14.33
C THR A 8 -0.03 29.44 -15.28
N ARG A 9 1.20 29.80 -14.88
CA ARG A 9 2.15 30.48 -15.77
C ARG A 9 2.73 29.56 -16.84
N LEU A 10 3.02 28.29 -16.53
CA LEU A 10 3.48 27.29 -17.52
C LEU A 10 2.43 27.03 -18.62
N LEU A 11 1.14 27.10 -18.29
CA LEU A 11 0.05 26.86 -19.26
C LEU A 11 -0.35 28.09 -20.07
N MET A 12 0.02 29.31 -19.65
CA MET A 12 -0.39 30.55 -20.31
C MET A 12 0.67 31.15 -21.24
N SER A 13 1.94 30.73 -21.21
CA SER A 13 3.02 31.45 -21.91
C SER A 13 3.35 30.96 -23.31
N ARG A 14 2.72 29.89 -23.81
CA ARG A 14 2.92 29.53 -25.24
C ARG A 14 1.66 28.93 -25.87
N GLY A 15 1.20 29.58 -26.92
CA GLY A 15 0.24 29.05 -27.88
C GLY A 15 0.72 27.71 -28.40
N CYS A 16 0.07 26.66 -28.00
CA CYS A 16 0.30 25.31 -28.47
C CYS A 16 0.03 25.24 -29.97
N ARG A 17 1.08 25.26 -30.79
CA ARG A 17 0.97 24.85 -32.20
C ARG A 17 0.54 23.39 -32.22
N LYS A 18 -0.58 23.13 -32.87
CA LYS A 18 -1.11 21.80 -33.16
C LYS A 18 0.00 20.91 -33.72
N VAL A 19 0.37 19.88 -33.00
CA VAL A 19 1.05 18.73 -33.59
C VAL A 19 -0.05 17.83 -34.10
N SER A 20 -0.36 17.98 -35.39
CA SER A 20 -1.14 17.02 -36.14
C SER A 20 -0.14 16.02 -36.72
N SER A 21 -0.20 14.81 -36.33
CA SER A 21 -0.10 13.58 -37.12
C SER A 21 0.24 12.39 -36.22
N PHE A 22 -0.77 11.67 -35.80
CA PHE A 22 -0.60 10.27 -35.49
C PHE A 22 -1.01 9.50 -36.73
N ASP A 23 -0.01 9.05 -37.47
CA ASP A 23 -0.19 8.15 -38.58
C ASP A 23 -0.68 6.79 -38.12
N THR A 24 -1.73 6.42 -38.78
CA THR A 24 -2.47 5.17 -38.76
C THR A 24 -1.56 3.95 -38.88
N VAL A 25 -1.36 3.16 -37.84
CA VAL A 25 -0.89 1.79 -37.97
C VAL A 25 -2.09 0.87 -38.19
N ARG A 26 -2.11 0.29 -39.38
CA ARG A 26 -3.10 -0.65 -39.90
C ARG A 26 -3.44 -1.77 -38.92
N SER A 27 -4.72 -1.86 -38.63
CA SER A 27 -5.37 -3.00 -37.98
C SER A 27 -5.22 -4.28 -38.79
N ARG A 28 -4.66 -5.33 -38.23
CA ARG A 28 -4.91 -6.70 -38.64
C ARG A 28 -6.12 -7.23 -37.89
N LYS A 29 -7.17 -7.49 -38.64
CA LYS A 29 -8.37 -8.20 -38.18
C LYS A 29 -7.98 -9.59 -37.65
N SER A 30 -8.29 -9.85 -36.41
CA SER A 30 -8.44 -11.20 -35.87
C SER A 30 -9.83 -11.34 -35.29
N SER A 31 -10.48 -12.42 -35.65
CA SER A 31 -11.88 -12.76 -35.52
C SER A 31 -12.40 -12.66 -34.09
N ARG A 32 -13.47 -11.89 -33.92
CA ARG A 32 -14.36 -11.91 -32.76
C ARG A 32 -15.04 -13.27 -32.65
N ARG A 33 -14.74 -14.06 -31.64
CA ARG A 33 -15.68 -15.01 -31.07
C ARG A 33 -16.46 -14.30 -29.96
N LYS A 34 -17.75 -14.23 -30.18
CA LYS A 34 -18.75 -13.72 -29.22
C LYS A 34 -18.81 -14.65 -28.01
N SER A 35 -18.48 -14.15 -26.83
CA SER A 35 -19.03 -14.66 -25.58
C SER A 35 -19.95 -13.61 -24.99
N LYS A 36 -21.24 -13.75 -25.30
CA LYS A 36 -22.33 -13.03 -24.64
C LYS A 36 -22.67 -13.73 -23.33
N GLY A 37 -22.71 -12.96 -22.27
CA GLY A 37 -23.76 -13.11 -21.26
C GLY A 37 -23.48 -14.09 -20.14
N LEU A 38 -22.98 -13.59 -19.01
CA LEU A 38 -23.36 -14.11 -17.69
C LEU A 38 -23.18 -13.00 -16.63
N LEU A 39 -24.14 -12.13 -16.54
CA LEU A 39 -24.31 -11.27 -15.34
C LEU A 39 -25.73 -10.76 -15.34
N GLN A 40 -26.58 -11.46 -14.63
CA GLN A 40 -27.81 -11.06 -13.94
C GLN A 40 -28.66 -12.30 -13.69
N ARG A 41 -28.45 -12.95 -12.57
CA ARG A 41 -29.51 -13.77 -11.97
C ARG A 41 -29.79 -13.24 -10.57
N ARG A 42 -30.97 -12.61 -10.45
CA ARG A 42 -31.64 -12.33 -9.18
C ARG A 42 -31.75 -13.62 -8.38
N ALA A 43 -31.46 -13.55 -7.09
CA ALA A 43 -31.69 -14.61 -6.15
C ALA A 43 -33.23 -14.80 -6.00
N GLU A 44 -33.71 -15.97 -6.38
CA GLU A 44 -35.04 -16.47 -5.96
C GLU A 44 -34.84 -17.43 -4.78
N PRO A 45 -35.82 -17.53 -3.85
CA PRO A 45 -35.65 -18.32 -2.64
C PRO A 45 -35.71 -19.82 -2.97
N VAL A 46 -34.62 -20.51 -2.60
CA VAL A 46 -34.55 -21.98 -2.75
C VAL A 46 -35.41 -22.64 -1.68
N GLY A 47 -36.34 -23.43 -2.15
CA GLY A 47 -37.21 -24.28 -1.36
C GLY A 47 -36.46 -25.31 -0.52
N SER A 48 -37.13 -25.73 0.56
CA SER A 48 -36.70 -26.69 1.55
C SER A 48 -36.01 -27.92 0.96
N VAL A 49 -34.74 -28.14 1.28
CA VAL A 49 -34.04 -29.40 1.04
C VAL A 49 -34.14 -30.24 2.30
N LYS A 50 -34.66 -31.43 2.10
CA LYS A 50 -34.85 -32.50 3.12
C LYS A 50 -33.52 -32.87 3.78
N ASP A 51 -33.58 -33.07 5.10
CA ASP A 51 -32.55 -33.60 5.97
C ASP A 51 -31.72 -34.73 5.34
N ASN A 52 -30.44 -34.50 5.24
CA ASN A 52 -29.47 -35.57 5.02
C ASN A 52 -28.53 -35.67 6.25
N LYS A 53 -28.65 -36.82 6.94
CA LYS A 53 -27.98 -37.13 8.22
C LYS A 53 -26.48 -37.34 8.06
N HIS A 54 -25.68 -36.26 7.89
CA HIS A 54 -24.23 -36.35 8.03
C HIS A 54 -23.59 -35.02 8.55
N GLY A 55 -24.35 -34.20 9.26
CA GLY A 55 -23.90 -32.90 9.84
C GLY A 55 -23.75 -32.89 11.37
N LYS A 56 -23.36 -34.00 12.00
CA LYS A 56 -23.22 -34.05 13.47
C LYS A 56 -21.73 -33.92 13.88
N LYS A 57 -21.08 -32.80 13.65
CA LYS A 57 -19.87 -32.39 14.39
C LYS A 57 -19.52 -30.90 14.30
N ALA A 58 -20.31 -30.07 13.62
CA ALA A 58 -20.09 -28.61 13.58
C ALA A 58 -20.89 -27.83 14.65
N ASP A 59 -21.88 -28.46 15.30
CA ASP A 59 -22.80 -27.83 16.27
C ASP A 59 -22.37 -27.99 17.75
N ALA A 60 -21.12 -28.31 18.04
CA ALA A 60 -20.67 -28.51 19.42
C ALA A 60 -20.32 -27.19 20.18
N LEU A 61 -20.48 -26.02 19.55
CA LEU A 61 -20.19 -24.70 20.17
C LEU A 61 -21.42 -24.02 20.80
N SER A 62 -22.60 -24.64 20.80
CA SER A 62 -23.83 -23.98 21.27
C SER A 62 -24.44 -24.49 22.58
N LYS A 63 -23.71 -25.28 23.39
CA LYS A 63 -24.23 -25.70 24.71
C LYS A 63 -23.11 -25.62 25.78
N GLY A 64 -23.03 -24.44 26.46
CA GLY A 64 -22.20 -24.27 27.67
C GLY A 64 -21.49 -22.93 27.72
N SER A 65 -22.16 -21.91 27.99
CA SER A 65 -21.99 -20.67 28.76
C SER A 65 -20.66 -19.88 28.85
N GLU A 66 -19.51 -20.29 28.46
CA GLU A 66 -18.35 -19.41 28.41
C GLU A 66 -17.99 -19.05 26.99
N LYS A 67 -17.84 -17.72 26.72
CA LYS A 67 -17.31 -17.24 25.44
C LYS A 67 -15.92 -17.85 25.25
N PRO A 68 -15.64 -18.43 24.06
CA PRO A 68 -14.32 -19.00 23.80
C PRO A 68 -13.23 -17.94 24.03
N SER A 69 -12.10 -18.34 24.59
CA SER A 69 -10.95 -17.47 24.77
C SER A 69 -10.38 -17.03 23.41
N VAL A 70 -9.64 -15.91 23.39
CA VAL A 70 -8.95 -15.43 22.19
C VAL A 70 -8.03 -16.50 21.61
N GLY A 71 -7.34 -17.29 22.48
CA GLY A 71 -6.49 -18.41 22.05
C GLY A 71 -7.30 -19.48 21.31
N GLN A 72 -8.44 -19.89 21.88
CA GLN A 72 -9.32 -20.89 21.24
C GLN A 72 -9.88 -20.39 19.90
N LEU A 73 -10.24 -19.11 19.79
CA LEU A 73 -10.71 -18.54 18.52
C LEU A 73 -9.59 -18.51 17.47
N PHE A 74 -8.38 -18.16 17.88
CA PHE A 74 -7.23 -18.16 16.97
C PHE A 74 -6.86 -19.58 16.52
N GLU A 75 -6.81 -20.54 17.42
CA GLU A 75 -6.60 -21.97 17.09
C GLU A 75 -7.68 -22.48 16.14
N ALA A 76 -8.94 -22.09 16.34
CA ALA A 76 -10.03 -22.46 15.44
C ALA A 76 -9.85 -21.87 14.03
N LEU A 77 -9.37 -20.62 13.91
CA LEU A 77 -9.04 -20.01 12.63
C LEU A 77 -7.90 -20.74 11.91
N VAL A 78 -6.84 -21.09 12.63
CA VAL A 78 -5.72 -21.89 12.07
C VAL A 78 -6.19 -23.26 11.61
N ALA A 79 -6.98 -23.95 12.43
CA ALA A 79 -7.55 -25.25 12.08
C ALA A 79 -8.52 -25.17 10.89
N LEU A 80 -9.30 -24.09 10.77
CA LEU A 80 -10.16 -23.82 9.63
C LEU A 80 -9.34 -23.73 8.34
N GLN A 81 -8.27 -22.93 8.31
CA GLN A 81 -7.42 -22.76 7.13
C GLN A 81 -6.73 -24.08 6.74
N ALA A 82 -6.20 -24.82 7.70
CA ALA A 82 -5.65 -26.15 7.46
C ALA A 82 -6.70 -27.12 6.86
N ARG A 83 -7.94 -27.05 7.33
CA ARG A 83 -9.05 -27.87 6.81
C ARG A 83 -9.44 -27.49 5.38
N LEU A 84 -9.46 -26.21 5.06
CA LEU A 84 -9.76 -25.72 3.70
C LEU A 84 -8.72 -26.22 2.69
N ARG A 85 -7.47 -26.35 3.08
CA ARG A 85 -6.37 -26.83 2.23
C ARG A 85 -6.17 -28.34 2.24
N ALA A 86 -6.74 -29.06 3.19
CA ALA A 86 -6.62 -30.51 3.29
C ALA A 86 -7.24 -31.24 2.08
N PRO A 87 -6.89 -32.52 1.83
CA PRO A 87 -7.59 -33.37 0.87
C PRO A 87 -9.11 -33.34 1.13
N GLY A 88 -9.90 -33.04 0.11
CA GLY A 88 -11.34 -32.87 0.22
C GLY A 88 -11.78 -31.52 0.81
N GLY A 89 -10.86 -30.56 0.99
CA GLY A 89 -11.14 -29.17 1.31
C GLY A 89 -11.55 -28.36 0.07
N CYS A 90 -11.41 -27.05 0.16
CA CYS A 90 -11.79 -26.13 -0.91
C CYS A 90 -10.80 -26.22 -2.09
N PRO A 91 -11.24 -26.48 -3.32
CA PRO A 91 -10.35 -26.54 -4.49
C PRO A 91 -9.57 -25.24 -4.70
N TRP A 92 -10.22 -24.09 -4.54
CA TRP A 92 -9.59 -22.78 -4.72
C TRP A 92 -8.47 -22.55 -3.69
N ASP A 93 -8.72 -22.77 -2.39
CA ASP A 93 -7.70 -22.63 -1.34
C ASP A 93 -6.50 -23.52 -1.58
N ARG A 94 -6.71 -24.73 -2.08
CA ARG A 94 -5.66 -25.72 -2.36
C ARG A 94 -4.73 -25.31 -3.51
N GLU A 95 -5.24 -24.56 -4.48
CA GLU A 95 -4.46 -24.08 -5.63
C GLU A 95 -3.61 -22.86 -5.28
N GLN A 96 -3.90 -22.17 -4.17
CA GLN A 96 -3.19 -20.94 -3.81
C GLN A 96 -1.72 -21.19 -3.45
N THR A 97 -0.90 -20.22 -3.81
CA THR A 97 0.53 -20.14 -3.50
C THR A 97 0.84 -18.80 -2.82
N HIS A 98 2.06 -18.66 -2.27
CA HIS A 98 2.51 -17.36 -1.78
C HIS A 98 2.41 -16.25 -2.84
N ASP A 99 2.69 -16.57 -4.10
CA ASP A 99 2.64 -15.59 -5.20
C ASP A 99 1.21 -15.21 -5.59
N SER A 100 0.28 -16.18 -5.67
CA SER A 100 -1.11 -15.90 -6.02
C SER A 100 -1.82 -15.05 -4.96
N LEU A 101 -1.45 -15.21 -3.68
CA LEU A 101 -2.03 -14.46 -2.56
C LEU A 101 -1.44 -13.06 -2.37
N ARG A 102 -0.38 -12.68 -3.10
CA ARG A 102 0.22 -11.34 -2.95
C ARG A 102 -0.75 -10.20 -3.21
N THR A 103 -1.62 -10.37 -4.21
CA THR A 103 -2.62 -9.35 -4.55
C THR A 103 -3.61 -9.18 -3.41
N TYR A 104 -4.16 -10.26 -2.88
CA TYR A 104 -5.10 -10.23 -1.76
C TYR A 104 -4.47 -9.58 -0.51
N LEU A 105 -3.23 -9.95 -0.16
CA LEU A 105 -2.54 -9.32 0.97
C LEU A 105 -2.44 -7.79 0.84
N VAL A 106 -2.23 -7.28 -0.38
CA VAL A 106 -2.19 -5.84 -0.65
C VAL A 106 -3.59 -5.24 -0.58
N GLU A 107 -4.60 -5.90 -1.14
CA GLU A 107 -6.00 -5.49 -1.11
C GLU A 107 -6.49 -5.36 0.33
N GLU A 108 -6.37 -6.41 1.15
CA GLU A 108 -6.76 -6.39 2.57
C GLU A 108 -6.05 -5.29 3.38
N ALA A 109 -4.74 -5.08 3.11
CA ALA A 109 -4.02 -4.00 3.77
C ALA A 109 -4.59 -2.62 3.43
N TYR A 110 -5.07 -2.41 2.21
CA TYR A 110 -5.70 -1.15 1.80
C TYR A 110 -7.16 -1.03 2.26
N GLU A 111 -7.88 -2.14 2.41
CA GLU A 111 -9.24 -2.17 2.96
C GLU A 111 -9.22 -1.83 4.45
N VAL A 112 -8.25 -2.35 5.22
CA VAL A 112 -7.99 -1.90 6.60
C VAL A 112 -7.75 -0.39 6.66
N LEU A 113 -6.95 0.19 5.74
CA LEU A 113 -6.72 1.64 5.69
C LEU A 113 -8.01 2.40 5.38
N ALA A 114 -8.87 1.87 4.49
CA ALA A 114 -10.15 2.47 4.17
C ALA A 114 -11.11 2.43 5.38
N ALA A 115 -11.17 1.31 6.09
CA ALA A 115 -11.96 1.15 7.30
C ALA A 115 -11.51 2.08 8.45
N ILE A 116 -10.19 2.30 8.61
CA ILE A 116 -9.67 3.32 9.54
C ILE A 116 -10.16 4.72 9.16
N ASP A 117 -10.20 5.02 7.87
CA ASP A 117 -10.61 6.34 7.39
C ASP A 117 -12.15 6.54 7.42
N SER A 118 -12.94 5.46 7.35
CA SER A 118 -14.41 5.51 7.53
C SER A 118 -14.79 5.80 8.99
N GLY A 119 -13.94 5.36 9.93
CA GLY A 119 -14.21 5.48 11.36
C GLY A 119 -15.26 4.49 11.88
N ASP A 120 -15.69 3.51 11.07
CA ASP A 120 -16.61 2.45 11.51
C ASP A 120 -15.83 1.32 12.21
N PRO A 121 -16.04 1.10 13.53
CA PRO A 121 -15.35 0.05 14.26
C PRO A 121 -15.71 -1.37 13.80
N GLN A 122 -16.89 -1.59 13.23
CA GLN A 122 -17.33 -2.90 12.77
C GLN A 122 -16.66 -3.25 11.44
N GLU A 123 -16.61 -2.30 10.53
CA GLU A 123 -15.87 -2.42 9.27
C GLU A 123 -14.38 -2.67 9.57
N LEU A 124 -13.76 -1.87 10.44
CA LEU A 124 -12.38 -2.07 10.84
C LEU A 124 -12.11 -3.45 11.45
N ALA A 125 -13.03 -3.98 12.26
CA ALA A 125 -12.88 -5.31 12.84
C ALA A 125 -12.97 -6.41 11.77
N ALA A 126 -13.83 -6.25 10.76
CA ALA A 126 -13.94 -7.18 9.64
C ALA A 126 -12.64 -7.20 8.82
N GLU A 127 -12.18 -6.04 8.35
CA GLU A 127 -10.98 -5.94 7.51
C GLU A 127 -9.70 -6.38 8.22
N LEU A 128 -9.59 -6.13 9.54
CA LEU A 128 -8.52 -6.71 10.36
C LEU A 128 -8.59 -8.24 10.43
N GLY A 129 -9.80 -8.81 10.39
CA GLY A 129 -10.03 -10.25 10.32
C GLY A 129 -9.52 -10.83 9.00
N ASP A 130 -9.81 -10.17 7.88
CA ASP A 130 -9.38 -10.60 6.55
C ASP A 130 -7.86 -10.48 6.38
N LEU A 131 -7.25 -9.42 6.88
CA LEU A 131 -5.79 -9.30 6.95
C LEU A 131 -5.15 -10.38 7.83
N LEU A 132 -5.77 -10.73 8.97
CA LEU A 132 -5.32 -11.84 9.83
C LEU A 132 -5.42 -13.18 9.11
N LEU A 133 -6.48 -13.42 8.32
CA LEU A 133 -6.63 -14.60 7.48
C LEU A 133 -5.48 -14.72 6.48
N GLN A 134 -5.04 -13.64 5.84
CA GLN A 134 -3.87 -13.68 4.94
C GLN A 134 -2.60 -14.14 5.68
N ILE A 135 -2.39 -13.70 6.92
CA ILE A 135 -1.24 -14.15 7.72
C ILE A 135 -1.31 -15.65 8.01
N VAL A 136 -2.47 -16.13 8.44
CA VAL A 136 -2.70 -17.57 8.72
C VAL A 136 -2.56 -18.40 7.45
N PHE A 137 -3.08 -17.93 6.31
CA PHE A 137 -2.99 -18.61 5.03
C PHE A 137 -1.54 -18.77 4.57
N HIS A 138 -0.76 -17.70 4.59
CA HIS A 138 0.66 -17.75 4.27
C HIS A 138 1.45 -18.67 5.22
N SER A 139 1.08 -18.70 6.50
CA SER A 139 1.72 -19.58 7.49
C SER A 139 1.39 -21.04 7.24
N GLU A 140 0.16 -21.35 6.81
CA GLU A 140 -0.24 -22.70 6.44
C GLU A 140 0.50 -23.20 5.20
N LEU A 141 0.65 -22.37 4.17
CA LEU A 141 1.48 -22.67 3.00
C LEU A 141 2.93 -23.00 3.39
N ALA A 142 3.48 -22.24 4.32
CA ALA A 142 4.84 -22.46 4.81
C ALA A 142 4.95 -23.76 5.63
N ARG A 143 3.95 -24.07 6.46
CA ARG A 143 3.84 -25.31 7.23
C ARG A 143 3.76 -26.55 6.32
N GLU A 144 2.95 -26.50 5.26
CA GLU A 144 2.87 -27.57 4.26
C GLU A 144 4.22 -27.80 3.55
N ALA A 145 4.98 -26.73 3.36
CA ALA A 145 6.32 -26.80 2.77
C ALA A 145 7.43 -27.17 3.78
N GLY A 146 7.09 -27.44 5.05
CA GLY A 146 8.04 -27.76 6.11
C GLY A 146 9.03 -26.64 6.45
N ARG A 147 8.61 -25.37 6.28
CA ARG A 147 9.48 -24.20 6.49
C ARG A 147 9.31 -23.57 7.87
N PHE A 148 8.09 -23.17 8.20
CA PHE A 148 7.68 -22.59 9.48
C PHE A 148 6.15 -22.65 9.60
N ASP A 149 5.62 -22.42 10.78
CA ASP A 149 4.18 -22.34 11.05
C ASP A 149 3.80 -20.98 11.68
N VAL A 150 2.52 -20.82 12.00
CA VAL A 150 2.01 -19.57 12.61
C VAL A 150 2.52 -19.37 14.03
N GLY A 151 2.86 -20.45 14.76
CA GLY A 151 3.48 -20.36 16.08
C GLY A 151 4.83 -19.66 16.01
N GLU A 152 5.70 -20.09 15.09
CA GLU A 152 7.00 -19.47 14.84
C GLU A 152 6.87 -17.99 14.41
N VAL A 153 5.85 -17.64 13.63
CA VAL A 153 5.56 -16.24 13.26
C VAL A 153 5.25 -15.42 14.51
N ILE A 154 4.42 -15.96 15.41
CA ILE A 154 4.05 -15.28 16.68
C ILE A 154 5.26 -15.16 17.59
N GLU A 155 6.01 -16.25 17.80
CA GLU A 155 7.22 -16.23 18.64
C GLU A 155 8.23 -15.20 18.14
N HIS A 156 8.45 -15.18 16.81
CA HIS A 156 9.39 -14.24 16.21
C HIS A 156 9.00 -12.78 16.44
N VAL A 157 7.72 -12.42 16.24
CA VAL A 157 7.27 -11.05 16.46
C VAL A 157 7.27 -10.70 17.95
N HIS A 158 6.87 -11.61 18.83
CA HIS A 158 6.88 -11.43 20.27
C HIS A 158 8.31 -11.15 20.78
N ALA A 159 9.24 -12.07 20.50
CA ALA A 159 10.65 -11.92 20.92
C ALA A 159 11.27 -10.62 20.38
N LYS A 160 10.94 -10.26 19.12
CA LYS A 160 11.39 -8.99 18.53
C LYS A 160 10.82 -7.78 19.29
N MET A 161 9.54 -7.79 19.67
CA MET A 161 8.92 -6.67 20.37
C MET A 161 9.49 -6.52 21.80
N VAL A 162 9.63 -7.61 22.54
CA VAL A 162 10.26 -7.60 23.88
C VAL A 162 11.67 -7.01 23.80
N ARG A 163 12.50 -7.50 22.87
CA ARG A 163 13.89 -7.03 22.71
C ARG A 163 13.97 -5.54 22.31
N ARG A 164 13.02 -5.05 21.51
CA ARG A 164 13.04 -3.65 21.03
C ARG A 164 12.37 -2.65 21.99
N HIS A 165 11.82 -3.13 23.10
CA HIS A 165 11.23 -2.29 24.14
C HIS A 165 11.94 -2.50 25.50
N PRO A 166 13.27 -2.30 25.59
CA PRO A 166 14.01 -2.50 26.83
C PRO A 166 13.61 -1.50 27.93
N HIS A 167 12.91 -0.44 27.57
CA HIS A 167 12.32 0.51 28.52
C HIS A 167 11.00 0.02 29.14
N VAL A 168 10.43 -1.10 28.66
CA VAL A 168 9.24 -1.75 29.24
C VAL A 168 9.59 -3.09 29.86
N PHE A 169 10.50 -3.85 29.23
CA PHE A 169 10.82 -5.23 29.60
C PHE A 169 12.24 -5.38 30.18
N GLY A 170 12.99 -4.30 30.33
CA GLY A 170 14.35 -4.25 30.87
C GLY A 170 14.61 -2.99 31.67
N ASP A 171 15.86 -2.60 31.83
CA ASP A 171 16.30 -1.53 32.75
C ASP A 171 16.57 -0.18 32.07
N VAL A 172 16.33 -0.07 30.74
CA VAL A 172 16.58 1.16 30.00
C VAL A 172 15.50 2.18 30.30
N GLN A 173 15.88 3.41 30.65
CA GLN A 173 14.94 4.51 30.88
C GLN A 173 14.68 5.27 29.56
N ALA A 174 13.39 5.44 29.22
CA ALA A 174 12.96 6.31 28.14
C ALA A 174 11.66 7.01 28.53
N SER A 175 11.72 8.30 28.80
CA SER A 175 10.60 9.10 29.29
C SER A 175 9.81 9.80 28.19
N THR A 176 10.32 9.82 26.96
CA THR A 176 9.66 10.46 25.82
C THR A 176 9.60 9.52 24.60
N SER A 177 8.57 9.70 23.75
CA SER A 177 8.44 8.95 22.49
C SER A 177 9.64 9.16 21.56
N ALA A 178 10.26 10.34 21.57
CA ALA A 178 11.45 10.63 20.79
C ALA A 178 12.65 9.76 21.22
N GLN A 179 12.87 9.59 22.53
CA GLN A 179 13.90 8.68 23.06
C GLN A 179 13.62 7.23 22.68
N VAL A 180 12.37 6.79 22.79
CA VAL A 180 11.97 5.44 22.36
C VAL A 180 12.27 5.20 20.89
N LEU A 181 11.91 6.15 20.01
CA LEU A 181 12.17 6.04 18.57
C LEU A 181 13.67 5.99 18.25
N LYS A 182 14.48 6.82 18.92
CA LYS A 182 15.94 6.80 18.76
C LYS A 182 16.51 5.45 19.16
N ASN A 183 16.20 4.96 20.35
CA ASN A 183 16.66 3.66 20.84
C ASN A 183 16.24 2.52 19.88
N TRP A 184 15.03 2.62 19.32
CA TRP A 184 14.51 1.61 18.41
C TRP A 184 15.28 1.57 17.08
N GLU A 185 15.65 2.71 16.51
CA GLU A 185 16.47 2.75 15.29
C GLU A 185 17.91 2.28 15.55
N GLU A 186 18.48 2.58 16.72
CA GLU A 186 19.81 2.06 17.13
C GLU A 186 19.78 0.53 17.24
N LEU A 187 18.76 -0.04 17.90
CA LEU A 187 18.57 -1.49 18.03
C LEU A 187 18.38 -2.16 16.67
N LYS A 188 17.55 -1.61 15.80
CA LYS A 188 17.38 -2.10 14.42
C LYS A 188 18.69 -2.09 13.63
N THR A 189 19.50 -1.06 13.81
CA THR A 189 20.77 -0.93 13.12
C THR A 189 21.78 -1.97 13.64
N ALA A 190 21.81 -2.19 14.95
CA ALA A 190 22.63 -3.23 15.57
C ALA A 190 22.22 -4.64 15.10
N GLU A 191 20.92 -4.94 15.05
CA GLU A 191 20.39 -6.21 14.54
C GLU A 191 20.79 -6.46 13.07
N ARG A 192 20.69 -5.44 12.22
CA ARG A 192 21.12 -5.56 10.80
C ARG A 192 22.61 -5.84 10.68
N ARG A 193 23.44 -5.15 11.47
CA ARG A 193 24.89 -5.39 11.51
C ARG A 193 25.22 -6.81 11.97
N ALA A 194 24.50 -7.32 12.97
CA ALA A 194 24.67 -8.69 13.46
C ALA A 194 24.23 -9.72 12.40
N ALA A 195 23.10 -9.52 11.76
CA ALA A 195 22.62 -10.39 10.67
C ALA A 195 23.55 -10.37 9.45
N GLY A 196 24.13 -9.22 9.10
CA GLY A 196 25.12 -9.08 8.05
C GLY A 196 26.42 -9.84 8.38
N LYS A 197 26.87 -9.85 9.64
CA LYS A 197 28.01 -10.64 10.10
C LYS A 197 27.74 -12.16 10.03
N SER A 198 26.54 -12.59 10.42
CA SER A 198 26.14 -14.00 10.34
C SER A 198 26.12 -14.54 8.90
N LYS A 199 25.66 -13.74 7.93
CA LYS A 199 25.72 -14.10 6.50
C LYS A 199 27.14 -14.14 5.94
N ARG A 200 28.10 -13.44 6.55
CA ARG A 200 29.53 -13.45 6.16
C ARG A 200 30.25 -14.70 6.62
N SER A 201 29.81 -15.36 7.67
CA SER A 201 30.42 -16.56 8.24
C SER A 201 29.90 -17.88 7.69
N SER A 202 29.05 -17.87 6.66
CA SER A 202 28.54 -19.09 6.03
C SER A 202 29.61 -19.86 5.27
N PRO A 203 29.79 -21.18 5.53
CA PRO A 203 30.89 -21.99 4.99
C PRO A 203 30.85 -22.28 3.49
N HIS A 204 29.81 -21.87 2.77
CA HIS A 204 29.63 -22.13 1.34
C HIS A 204 30.05 -20.98 0.41
N ARG A 205 30.89 -20.08 0.90
CA ARG A 205 31.30 -18.90 0.12
C ARG A 205 32.54 -19.20 -0.72
N LYS A 206 32.49 -18.86 -2.02
CA LYS A 206 33.69 -18.87 -2.90
C LYS A 206 34.75 -17.87 -2.37
N VAL A 207 35.92 -18.36 -2.13
CA VAL A 207 37.09 -17.56 -1.71
C VAL A 207 37.50 -16.65 -2.86
N GLY A 208 37.57 -15.34 -2.65
CA GLY A 208 38.19 -14.42 -3.60
C GLY A 208 37.53 -13.05 -3.83
N MET A 209 36.40 -12.74 -3.20
CA MET A 209 35.83 -11.38 -3.26
C MET A 209 35.34 -10.98 -1.87
N ASP A 210 35.96 -9.97 -1.27
CA ASP A 210 35.33 -9.30 -0.13
C ASP A 210 34.03 -8.69 -0.56
N PRO A 211 32.88 -8.96 0.14
CA PRO A 211 31.65 -8.31 -0.20
C PRO A 211 31.80 -6.82 0.06
N PRO A 212 31.20 -5.96 -0.74
CA PRO A 212 31.11 -4.55 -0.40
C PRO A 212 30.55 -4.40 1.01
N ALA A 213 31.03 -3.41 1.74
CA ALA A 213 30.51 -3.10 3.07
C ALA A 213 28.98 -3.02 3.01
N ALA A 214 28.28 -3.61 3.98
CA ALA A 214 26.83 -3.58 4.02
C ALA A 214 26.34 -2.12 3.96
N SER A 215 25.54 -1.80 2.97
CA SER A 215 24.97 -0.47 2.83
C SER A 215 23.94 -0.20 3.92
N LEU A 216 23.83 1.04 4.35
CA LEU A 216 22.74 1.49 5.23
C LEU A 216 21.37 1.25 4.57
N LEU A 217 21.33 1.27 3.25
CA LEU A 217 20.11 1.08 2.45
C LEU A 217 19.75 -0.39 2.22
N ASP A 218 20.65 -1.33 2.56
CA ASP A 218 20.38 -2.77 2.43
C ASP A 218 19.14 -3.18 3.24
N GLY A 219 18.28 -4.01 2.62
CA GLY A 219 17.06 -4.51 3.23
C GLY A 219 15.86 -3.52 3.16
N VAL A 220 15.91 -2.50 2.29
CA VAL A 220 14.71 -1.88 1.74
C VAL A 220 14.25 -2.78 0.57
N PRO A 221 13.07 -3.43 0.66
CA PRO A 221 12.63 -4.32 -0.41
C PRO A 221 12.34 -3.53 -1.70
N ASN A 222 12.88 -4.00 -2.82
CA ASN A 222 12.60 -3.41 -4.14
C ASN A 222 11.15 -3.68 -4.62
N THR A 223 10.43 -4.55 -3.93
CA THR A 223 9.03 -4.88 -4.21
C THR A 223 8.03 -3.91 -3.56
N LEU A 224 8.50 -2.97 -2.76
CA LEU A 224 7.64 -1.94 -2.19
C LEU A 224 7.11 -1.00 -3.28
N PRO A 225 5.89 -0.46 -3.13
CA PRO A 225 5.45 0.69 -3.91
C PRO A 225 6.48 1.82 -3.86
N ALA A 226 6.74 2.48 -4.99
CA ALA A 226 7.84 3.42 -5.13
C ALA A 226 7.81 4.55 -4.08
N ILE A 227 6.63 5.07 -3.74
CA ILE A 227 6.46 6.11 -2.72
C ILE A 227 6.90 5.60 -1.34
N ILE A 228 6.51 4.37 -0.98
CA ILE A 228 6.90 3.76 0.31
C ILE A 228 8.40 3.45 0.31
N GLN A 229 8.95 3.00 -0.81
CA GLN A 229 10.38 2.73 -0.96
C GLN A 229 11.20 4.02 -0.79
N ALA A 230 10.85 5.08 -1.50
CA ALA A 230 11.52 6.39 -1.38
C ALA A 230 11.45 6.94 0.05
N HIS A 231 10.30 6.82 0.71
CA HIS A 231 10.16 7.19 2.13
C HIS A 231 11.11 6.41 3.03
N GLN A 232 11.28 5.09 2.81
CA GLN A 232 12.19 4.28 3.60
C GLN A 232 13.66 4.59 3.31
N LEU A 233 14.03 4.82 2.06
CA LEU A 233 15.38 5.18 1.65
C LEU A 233 15.80 6.50 2.31
N THR A 234 14.98 7.54 2.16
CA THR A 234 15.27 8.87 2.72
C THR A 234 15.29 8.86 4.25
N ARG A 235 14.40 8.08 4.90
CA ARG A 235 14.43 7.92 6.36
C ARG A 235 15.73 7.27 6.86
N ARG A 236 16.28 6.31 6.12
CA ARG A 236 17.55 5.68 6.47
C ARG A 236 18.72 6.65 6.27
N ALA A 237 18.72 7.42 5.20
CA ALA A 237 19.71 8.46 4.97
C ALA A 237 19.70 9.49 6.10
N ALA A 238 18.52 9.96 6.49
CA ALA A 238 18.35 10.89 7.61
C ALA A 238 18.89 10.34 8.94
N SER A 239 18.82 9.02 9.19
CA SER A 239 19.28 8.41 10.44
C SER A 239 20.80 8.52 10.70
N VAL A 240 21.58 8.88 9.69
CA VAL A 240 23.03 9.14 9.80
C VAL A 240 23.40 10.61 9.59
N GLY A 241 22.40 11.49 9.66
CA GLY A 241 22.61 12.93 9.50
C GLY A 241 22.56 13.43 8.05
N PHE A 242 22.30 12.55 7.07
CA PHE A 242 22.08 12.99 5.70
C PHE A 242 20.61 13.41 5.54
N ASP A 243 20.33 14.60 6.03
CA ASP A 243 19.00 15.22 6.03
C ASP A 243 19.10 16.73 5.93
N TRP A 244 17.98 17.37 5.65
CA TRP A 244 17.85 18.81 5.64
C TRP A 244 17.77 19.36 7.06
N ASN A 245 18.39 20.51 7.30
CA ASN A 245 18.28 21.19 8.59
C ASN A 245 16.95 21.93 8.74
N GLU A 246 16.44 22.46 7.62
CA GLU A 246 15.23 23.30 7.57
C GLU A 246 14.42 22.98 6.31
N SER A 247 13.12 23.25 6.37
CA SER A 247 12.20 23.05 5.24
C SER A 247 12.53 23.92 4.01
N GLU A 248 13.23 25.04 4.22
CA GLU A 248 13.61 25.95 3.13
C GLU A 248 14.50 25.27 2.10
N GLY A 249 15.47 24.45 2.54
CA GLY A 249 16.30 23.66 1.62
C GLY A 249 15.51 22.71 0.74
N LEU A 250 14.42 22.14 1.28
CA LEU A 250 13.52 21.29 0.50
C LEU A 250 12.69 22.08 -0.52
N PHE A 251 12.28 23.30 -0.20
CA PHE A 251 11.61 24.20 -1.18
C PHE A 251 12.57 24.62 -2.30
N GLN A 252 13.83 24.88 -1.96
CA GLN A 252 14.85 25.17 -2.96
C GLN A 252 15.07 23.98 -3.88
N LYS A 253 15.19 22.75 -3.34
CA LYS A 253 15.33 21.54 -4.15
C LYS A 253 14.12 21.26 -5.02
N LEU A 254 12.88 21.46 -4.53
CA LEU A 254 11.67 21.36 -5.37
C LEU A 254 11.69 22.34 -6.54
N THR A 255 12.23 23.55 -6.33
CA THR A 255 12.34 24.56 -7.37
C THR A 255 13.41 24.19 -8.39
N GLU A 256 14.52 23.62 -7.95
CA GLU A 256 15.61 23.10 -8.78
C GLU A 256 15.08 21.98 -9.69
N GLU A 257 14.48 20.90 -9.14
CA GLU A 257 13.91 19.79 -9.92
C GLU A 257 12.83 20.26 -10.92
N ALA A 258 12.02 21.21 -10.52
CA ALA A 258 11.03 21.81 -11.44
C ALA A 258 11.69 22.59 -12.58
N GLY A 259 12.85 23.18 -12.35
CA GLY A 259 13.65 23.86 -13.36
C GLY A 259 14.33 22.87 -14.31
N GLU A 260 14.89 21.78 -13.79
CA GLU A 260 15.51 20.70 -14.56
C GLU A 260 14.50 19.99 -15.43
N LEU A 261 13.32 19.68 -14.90
CA LEU A 261 12.20 19.17 -15.70
C LEU A 261 11.80 20.13 -16.84
N HIS A 262 11.83 21.44 -16.57
CA HIS A 262 11.52 22.42 -17.63
C HIS A 262 12.59 22.40 -18.73
N ALA A 263 13.87 22.34 -18.38
CA ALA A 263 14.96 22.25 -19.32
C ALA A 263 14.92 20.94 -20.14
N ALA A 264 14.62 19.81 -19.47
CA ALA A 264 14.43 18.52 -20.12
C ALA A 264 13.28 18.55 -21.15
N LEU A 265 12.16 19.20 -20.82
CA LEU A 265 11.04 19.41 -21.74
C LEU A 265 11.43 20.27 -22.96
N GLU A 266 12.29 21.27 -22.78
CA GLU A 266 12.78 22.11 -23.88
C GLU A 266 13.75 21.36 -24.81
N SER A 267 14.55 20.44 -24.24
CA SER A 267 15.46 19.58 -25.04
C SER A 267 14.72 18.57 -25.90
N GLY A 268 13.50 18.19 -25.52
CA GLY A 268 12.71 17.18 -26.21
C GLY A 268 13.21 15.73 -25.97
N GLU A 269 14.16 15.51 -25.07
CA GLU A 269 14.70 14.20 -24.76
C GLU A 269 13.82 13.47 -23.71
N GLN A 270 13.06 12.48 -24.18
CA GLN A 270 12.07 11.77 -23.35
C GLN A 270 12.68 11.12 -22.10
N ARG A 271 13.93 10.61 -22.19
CA ARG A 271 14.61 9.98 -21.04
C ARG A 271 14.95 10.99 -19.95
N ALA A 272 15.43 12.17 -20.33
CA ALA A 272 15.69 13.26 -19.39
C ALA A 272 14.41 13.70 -18.70
N VAL A 273 13.30 13.85 -19.46
CA VAL A 273 11.98 14.18 -18.87
C VAL A 273 11.52 13.11 -17.86
N GLU A 274 11.72 11.82 -18.15
CA GLU A 274 11.35 10.73 -17.22
C GLU A 274 12.20 10.77 -15.94
N GLU A 275 13.50 11.06 -16.06
CA GLU A 275 14.43 11.20 -14.94
C GLU A 275 14.01 12.34 -14.00
N GLU A 276 13.80 13.54 -14.54
CA GLU A 276 13.43 14.72 -13.76
C GLU A 276 12.04 14.60 -13.12
N VAL A 277 11.09 13.94 -13.78
CA VAL A 277 9.79 13.60 -13.15
C VAL A 277 10.00 12.65 -11.95
N GLY A 278 10.91 11.70 -12.07
CA GLY A 278 11.26 10.79 -10.99
C GLY A 278 11.87 11.53 -9.79
N ASP A 279 12.80 12.45 -10.03
CA ASP A 279 13.48 13.22 -9.00
C ASP A 279 12.53 14.20 -8.30
N LEU A 280 11.67 14.88 -9.05
CA LEU A 280 10.62 15.71 -8.48
C LEU A 280 9.68 14.92 -7.53
N LEU A 281 9.25 13.70 -7.93
CA LEU A 281 8.44 12.83 -7.09
C LEU A 281 9.21 12.38 -5.83
N PHE A 282 10.49 12.04 -5.98
CA PHE A 282 11.34 11.65 -4.87
C PHE A 282 11.50 12.77 -3.84
N VAL A 283 11.74 14.01 -4.29
CA VAL A 283 11.80 15.19 -3.42
C VAL A 283 10.48 15.44 -2.71
N CYS A 284 9.34 15.29 -3.40
CA CYS A 284 8.01 15.39 -2.77
C CYS A 284 7.82 14.37 -1.64
N VAL A 285 8.26 13.11 -1.84
CA VAL A 285 8.21 12.07 -0.80
C VAL A 285 9.12 12.42 0.38
N ASN A 286 10.33 12.89 0.09
CA ASN A 286 11.29 13.30 1.13
C ASN A 286 10.76 14.50 1.94
N PHE A 287 10.09 15.44 1.28
CA PHE A 287 9.46 16.58 1.93
C PHE A 287 8.35 16.11 2.92
N ALA A 288 7.49 15.18 2.49
CA ALA A 288 6.48 14.61 3.37
C ALA A 288 7.13 13.93 4.59
N ARG A 289 8.18 13.12 4.37
CA ARG A 289 8.95 12.46 5.44
C ARG A 289 9.53 13.48 6.42
N PHE A 290 10.15 14.54 5.92
CA PHE A 290 10.75 15.60 6.75
C PHE A 290 9.71 16.27 7.67
N LEU A 291 8.49 16.45 7.18
CA LEU A 291 7.36 16.94 7.96
C LEU A 291 6.72 15.89 8.88
N GLY A 292 7.29 14.68 8.98
CA GLY A 292 6.73 13.59 9.78
C GLY A 292 5.46 12.96 9.18
N LEU A 293 5.18 13.22 7.90
CA LEU A 293 4.01 12.70 7.19
C LEU A 293 4.35 11.46 6.38
N ASN A 294 3.38 10.54 6.26
CA ASN A 294 3.46 9.45 5.32
C ASN A 294 2.97 9.91 3.94
N ALA A 295 3.87 9.90 2.93
CA ALA A 295 3.58 10.40 1.59
C ALA A 295 2.48 9.60 0.88
N GLU A 296 2.44 8.26 1.04
CA GLU A 296 1.40 7.38 0.48
C GLU A 296 0.02 7.75 1.03
N LEU A 297 -0.11 7.86 2.35
CA LEU A 297 -1.37 8.23 2.98
C LEU A 297 -1.80 9.67 2.64
N ALA A 298 -0.85 10.58 2.53
CA ALA A 298 -1.14 11.96 2.11
C ALA A 298 -1.67 12.01 0.67
N LEU A 299 -1.06 11.24 -0.24
CA LEU A 299 -1.51 11.13 -1.63
C LEU A 299 -2.87 10.44 -1.74
N LYS A 300 -3.12 9.36 -0.98
CA LYS A 300 -4.45 8.71 -0.92
C LYS A 300 -5.55 9.69 -0.48
N LYS A 301 -5.29 10.53 0.52
CA LYS A 301 -6.23 11.59 0.93
C LYS A 301 -6.48 12.61 -0.17
N ALA A 302 -5.44 12.96 -0.93
CA ALA A 302 -5.58 13.87 -2.06
C ALA A 302 -6.39 13.23 -3.20
N ASN A 303 -6.16 11.95 -3.51
CA ASN A 303 -6.91 11.19 -4.51
C ASN A 303 -8.40 11.11 -4.16
N ARG A 304 -8.74 10.74 -2.93
CA ARG A 304 -10.14 10.73 -2.45
C ARG A 304 -10.81 12.10 -2.57
N LYS A 305 -10.09 13.14 -2.19
CA LYS A 305 -10.59 14.51 -2.32
C LYS A 305 -10.82 14.92 -3.78
N PHE A 306 -9.96 14.49 -4.68
CA PHE A 306 -10.12 14.69 -6.12
C PHE A 306 -11.35 13.94 -6.65
N GLU A 307 -11.43 12.64 -6.39
CA GLU A 307 -12.53 11.77 -6.81
C GLU A 307 -13.88 12.30 -6.34
N GLN A 308 -13.97 12.67 -5.09
CA GLN A 308 -15.20 13.19 -4.51
C GLN A 308 -15.63 14.51 -5.16
N ARG A 309 -14.70 15.42 -5.44
CA ARG A 309 -14.97 16.67 -6.15
C ARG A 309 -15.36 16.42 -7.60
N PHE A 310 -14.78 15.44 -8.24
CA PHE A 310 -15.10 15.08 -9.59
C PHE A 310 -16.53 14.50 -9.68
N ARG A 311 -16.90 13.63 -8.76
CA ARG A 311 -18.30 13.13 -8.62
C ARG A 311 -19.29 14.27 -8.35
N ASP A 312 -18.91 15.28 -7.59
CA ASP A 312 -19.75 16.47 -7.40
C ASP A 312 -19.94 17.25 -8.71
N MET A 313 -18.89 17.40 -9.52
CA MET A 313 -18.99 18.01 -10.85
C MET A 313 -19.96 17.22 -11.75
N GLU A 314 -19.84 15.88 -11.78
CA GLU A 314 -20.75 15.01 -12.54
C GLU A 314 -22.19 15.21 -12.11
N ARG A 315 -22.46 15.24 -10.81
CA ARG A 315 -23.79 15.46 -10.24
C ARG A 315 -24.36 16.82 -10.60
N ILE A 316 -23.54 17.89 -10.50
CA ILE A 316 -23.97 19.24 -10.86
C ILE A 316 -24.26 19.34 -12.36
N ALA A 317 -23.42 18.77 -13.21
CA ALA A 317 -23.62 18.74 -14.65
C ALA A 317 -24.91 17.98 -15.03
N ALA A 318 -25.12 16.80 -14.43
CA ALA A 318 -26.31 15.99 -14.64
C ALA A 318 -27.59 16.69 -14.19
N ALA A 319 -27.58 17.42 -13.06
CA ALA A 319 -28.70 18.24 -12.61
C ALA A 319 -29.03 19.37 -13.60
N GLY A 320 -28.04 19.84 -14.36
CA GLY A 320 -28.21 20.80 -15.47
C GLY A 320 -28.53 20.14 -16.83
N GLY A 321 -28.80 18.82 -16.87
CA GLY A 321 -29.12 18.08 -18.09
C GLY A 321 -27.91 17.93 -19.05
N LYS A 322 -26.69 18.08 -18.57
CA LYS A 322 -25.45 18.01 -19.38
C LYS A 322 -24.54 16.87 -18.92
N GLN A 323 -23.76 16.33 -19.85
CA GLN A 323 -22.64 15.45 -19.53
C GLN A 323 -21.35 16.27 -19.51
N LEU A 324 -20.36 15.90 -18.68
CA LEU A 324 -19.10 16.64 -18.56
C LEU A 324 -18.39 16.81 -19.91
N LYS A 325 -18.48 15.80 -20.78
CA LYS A 325 -17.87 15.84 -22.14
C LYS A 325 -18.45 16.93 -23.05
N ASP A 326 -19.67 17.40 -22.76
CA ASP A 326 -20.39 18.41 -23.56
C ASP A 326 -20.20 19.82 -22.99
N ILE A 327 -19.41 19.96 -21.95
CA ILE A 327 -19.12 21.22 -21.25
C ILE A 327 -17.77 21.76 -21.72
N SER A 328 -17.71 23.05 -22.01
CA SER A 328 -16.45 23.72 -22.37
C SER A 328 -15.43 23.66 -21.23
N ARG A 329 -14.13 23.83 -21.54
CA ARG A 329 -13.07 23.84 -20.54
C ARG A 329 -13.34 24.86 -19.42
N ASP A 330 -13.72 26.07 -19.76
CA ASP A 330 -14.06 27.11 -18.79
C ASP A 330 -15.25 26.72 -17.91
N GLY A 331 -16.23 26.05 -18.49
CA GLY A 331 -17.37 25.49 -17.77
C GLY A 331 -16.95 24.37 -16.80
N LEU A 332 -16.03 23.49 -17.19
CA LEU A 332 -15.47 22.47 -16.31
C LEU A 332 -14.66 23.09 -15.16
N GLU A 333 -13.89 24.16 -15.42
CA GLU A 333 -13.16 24.89 -14.38
C GLU A 333 -14.11 25.57 -13.39
N ALA A 334 -15.22 26.15 -13.88
CA ALA A 334 -16.25 26.71 -13.02
C ALA A 334 -16.93 25.66 -12.15
N LEU A 335 -17.28 24.50 -12.70
CA LEU A 335 -17.83 23.36 -11.95
C LEU A 335 -16.84 22.86 -10.88
N TRP A 336 -15.56 22.75 -11.23
CA TRP A 336 -14.50 22.38 -10.27
C TRP A 336 -14.36 23.39 -9.14
N GLY A 337 -14.47 24.70 -9.46
CA GLY A 337 -14.53 25.78 -8.49
C GLY A 337 -15.71 25.62 -7.52
N GLY A 338 -16.88 25.36 -8.07
CA GLY A 338 -18.11 25.10 -7.30
C GLY A 338 -17.97 23.87 -6.38
N ALA A 339 -17.45 22.75 -6.91
CA ALA A 339 -17.22 21.54 -6.12
C ALA A 339 -16.23 21.74 -4.95
N LYS A 340 -15.27 22.65 -5.08
CA LYS A 340 -14.36 23.01 -3.96
C LYS A 340 -15.06 23.80 -2.86
N SER A 341 -16.11 24.54 -3.18
CA SER A 341 -16.83 25.44 -2.24
C SER A 341 -17.90 24.66 -1.43
N ILE A 342 -18.21 23.42 -1.80
CA ILE A 342 -19.14 22.59 -1.04
C ILE A 342 -18.49 22.30 0.33
N LYS A 343 -19.01 22.95 1.39
CA LYS A 343 -18.63 22.63 2.77
C LYS A 343 -19.19 21.25 3.11
N ARG A 344 -18.32 20.33 3.44
CA ARG A 344 -18.69 19.03 4.01
C ARG A 344 -18.49 19.09 5.50
N THR A 345 -19.56 18.90 6.24
CA THR A 345 -19.48 18.53 7.66
C THR A 345 -18.85 17.13 7.69
N GLY A 346 -17.60 17.08 8.11
CA GLY A 346 -16.83 15.85 8.32
C GLY A 346 -17.26 15.14 9.57
#